data_7ab611d039bec4be6ecdd6a7c7491546
#
_entry.id   7ab611d039bec4be6ecdd6a7c7491546
#
_cell.length_a   1.000
_cell.length_b   1.000
_cell.length_c   1.000
_cell.angle_alpha   90.00
_cell.angle_beta   90.00
_cell.angle_gamma   90.00
#
_symmetry.space_group_name_H-M   'P 1'
#
loop_
_entity.id
_entity.type
_entity.pdbx_description
1 polymer ?
#
loop_
_entity_poly.entity_id
_entity_poly.type
_entity_poly.pdbx_seq_one_letter_code
_entity_poly.pdbx_strand_id
1 'polypeptide(L)'
;MYLSRSILLASILALGASCSSDLSGKDDEPEGRDAESDADTDADADTDTDADADTDTDTDTDTDADADADVDPDTTDDDGDGLSEDEGDCDDGDDRVSPDLEEVPYDGLDNDCDGSTPDDDLDGDGAGIAEDCDDGDDSIGPHVEEIPYDGVNNDCDDDTRDDDVDGDGYDLADDCDDTSDLVYPGADELLGNGEDDDCDGLVDERFDYETLDDSCDCGLSSAIAADSTGEVWLAYYNNDDGTIWIDQRTAAGVWTGSSELSVVSGYWVGEYMDGEVDGADRFQLAYTAYDLTYGYTSLDFQYADASGTWSGDYVVDDYYLSGSTSLGYFVDMAIDSSNLPSFAYYDATVNYPIVADYTSFGVALTVSADFLAFETSDPQGYTPGLGIDSNGYDHVVFYDGSAPFGTGVGPENQYSSFSTDLSDICFSSSVDDDGLYNSVKVKSDDTVCVAYMDAANADLKYACNTGSCSGWATETVDATGSTGLYAQLAFNSADEPYIAYYDESNAVLKVAHNDGSGWSTFTVDDSADVGHYVDMTIDDNDMIHLSYYDADNESLKYAVGQ
;
A
#
# COMPACT_ATOMS: atom_id res chain seq x y z
N MET A 1 -3.71 57.89 0.91
CA MET A 1 -4.48 58.41 2.04
C MET A 1 -4.55 57.25 3.01
N TYR A 2 -3.54 57.21 3.86
CA TYR A 2 -3.25 56.10 4.75
C TYR A 2 -4.18 56.11 5.95
N LEU A 3 -4.97 55.06 6.16
CA LEU A 3 -5.65 54.79 7.41
C LEU A 3 -4.90 53.68 8.13
N SER A 4 -4.08 54.10 9.08
CA SER A 4 -3.51 53.26 10.11
C SER A 4 -4.64 52.56 10.89
N ARG A 5 -4.79 51.24 10.75
CA ARG A 5 -5.56 50.42 11.68
C ARG A 5 -4.61 49.89 12.77
N SER A 6 -4.59 50.59 13.90
CA SER A 6 -4.06 50.02 15.12
C SER A 6 -4.97 48.89 15.56
N ILE A 7 -4.45 47.68 15.54
CA ILE A 7 -5.11 46.49 16.05
C ILE A 7 -5.00 46.53 17.59
N LEU A 8 -6.16 46.66 18.22
CA LEU A 8 -6.33 46.60 19.67
C LEU A 8 -6.32 45.10 20.06
N LEU A 9 -5.32 44.70 20.84
CA LEU A 9 -5.36 43.40 21.53
C LEU A 9 -6.58 43.40 22.46
N ALA A 10 -7.62 42.66 22.11
CA ALA A 10 -8.72 42.38 23.01
C ALA A 10 -8.39 41.06 23.75
N SER A 11 -7.83 41.23 24.94
CA SER A 11 -7.75 40.14 25.92
C SER A 11 -9.18 39.76 26.33
N ILE A 12 -9.69 38.65 25.88
CA ILE A 12 -10.94 38.07 26.40
C ILE A 12 -10.60 37.27 27.64
N LEU A 13 -10.76 37.93 28.79
CA LEU A 13 -10.85 37.25 30.08
C LEU A 13 -12.17 36.46 30.11
N ALA A 14 -12.08 35.15 30.16
CA ALA A 14 -13.21 34.29 30.47
C ALA A 14 -13.68 34.51 31.91
N LEU A 15 -14.84 35.12 32.06
CA LEU A 15 -15.59 35.12 33.30
C LEU A 15 -16.43 33.84 33.37
N GLY A 16 -16.02 32.95 34.25
CA GLY A 16 -16.80 31.79 34.65
C GLY A 16 -18.09 32.24 35.34
N ALA A 17 -19.20 31.74 34.85
CA ALA A 17 -20.46 31.73 35.57
C ALA A 17 -20.96 30.31 35.71
N SER A 18 -20.72 29.74 36.87
CA SER A 18 -21.38 28.53 37.34
C SER A 18 -22.88 28.79 37.51
N CYS A 19 -23.70 27.96 36.89
CA CYS A 19 -25.10 27.81 37.28
C CYS A 19 -25.38 26.33 37.51
N SER A 20 -25.39 25.97 38.78
CA SER A 20 -25.96 24.72 39.29
C SER A 20 -27.48 24.85 39.35
N SER A 21 -28.21 23.90 38.86
CA SER A 21 -29.58 23.62 39.32
C SER A 21 -29.79 22.10 39.31
N ASP A 22 -29.80 21.60 40.55
CA ASP A 22 -30.46 20.35 40.93
C ASP A 22 -31.92 20.32 40.47
N LEU A 23 -32.36 19.22 39.94
CA LEU A 23 -33.71 18.71 40.11
C LEU A 23 -33.70 17.19 40.10
N SER A 24 -33.93 16.67 41.28
CA SER A 24 -34.26 15.30 41.63
C SER A 24 -35.70 14.95 41.22
N GLY A 25 -35.94 13.69 40.88
CA GLY A 25 -37.29 13.09 40.79
C GLY A 25 -37.26 11.84 39.95
N LYS A 26 -37.03 10.73 40.56
CA LYS A 26 -37.89 9.70 41.08
C LYS A 26 -38.56 8.81 40.01
N ASP A 27 -38.16 7.51 40.13
CA ASP A 27 -38.96 6.29 40.13
C ASP A 27 -39.83 5.94 38.91
N ASP A 28 -39.50 4.80 38.29
CA ASP A 28 -40.38 3.63 38.28
C ASP A 28 -39.70 2.51 37.47
N GLU A 29 -39.35 1.40 38.17
CA GLU A 29 -39.27 0.06 37.60
C GLU A 29 -40.66 -0.51 37.35
N PRO A 30 -40.82 -1.47 36.42
CA PRO A 30 -41.14 -2.82 36.88
C PRO A 30 -40.37 -3.95 36.15
N GLU A 31 -40.05 -4.87 36.99
CA GLU A 31 -39.77 -6.30 36.89
C GLU A 31 -40.15 -7.08 35.60
N GLY A 32 -39.18 -7.92 35.21
CA GLY A 32 -39.43 -9.35 35.11
C GLY A 32 -39.65 -9.97 33.74
N ARG A 33 -38.69 -10.73 33.29
CA ARG A 33 -38.85 -12.18 33.03
C ARG A 33 -37.58 -12.78 32.43
N ASP A 34 -37.21 -13.86 33.13
CA ASP A 34 -36.20 -14.85 32.78
C ASP A 34 -36.42 -15.48 31.40
N ALA A 35 -35.36 -15.68 30.64
CA ALA A 35 -35.23 -16.74 29.69
C ALA A 35 -33.78 -17.20 29.65
N GLU A 36 -33.54 -18.28 30.35
CA GLU A 36 -32.35 -19.12 30.22
C GLU A 36 -32.28 -19.66 28.78
N SER A 37 -31.09 -19.60 28.21
CA SER A 37 -30.71 -20.50 27.13
C SER A 37 -29.25 -20.93 27.36
N ASP A 38 -29.17 -22.14 27.89
CA ASP A 38 -27.96 -22.94 27.99
C ASP A 38 -27.36 -23.14 26.58
N ALA A 39 -26.09 -22.86 26.45
CA ALA A 39 -25.28 -23.33 25.33
C ALA A 39 -24.13 -24.12 25.93
N ASP A 40 -24.35 -25.41 26.10
CA ASP A 40 -23.30 -26.38 26.41
C ASP A 40 -22.41 -26.55 25.17
N THR A 41 -21.15 -26.26 25.33
CA THR A 41 -20.06 -26.66 24.44
C THR A 41 -19.27 -27.75 25.15
N ASP A 42 -19.64 -29.01 24.94
CA ASP A 42 -18.82 -30.14 25.30
C ASP A 42 -17.98 -30.57 24.09
N ALA A 43 -16.68 -30.40 24.22
CA ALA A 43 -15.70 -31.00 23.34
C ALA A 43 -15.02 -32.13 24.10
N ASP A 44 -15.57 -33.35 23.97
CA ASP A 44 -14.91 -34.54 24.45
C ASP A 44 -14.07 -35.17 23.32
N ALA A 45 -12.79 -35.21 23.56
CA ALA A 45 -11.84 -35.99 22.78
C ALA A 45 -11.57 -37.29 23.54
N ASP A 46 -12.28 -38.35 23.18
CA ASP A 46 -11.98 -39.69 23.68
C ASP A 46 -10.99 -40.40 22.75
N THR A 47 -9.82 -40.63 23.24
CA THR A 47 -8.84 -41.56 22.70
C THR A 47 -8.96 -42.88 23.44
N ASP A 48 -9.71 -43.82 22.93
CA ASP A 48 -9.71 -45.20 23.42
C ASP A 48 -8.80 -46.05 22.55
N THR A 49 -7.72 -46.47 23.14
CA THR A 49 -6.85 -47.56 22.70
C THR A 49 -7.20 -48.80 23.53
N ASP A 50 -8.07 -49.63 22.99
CA ASP A 50 -8.24 -50.96 23.55
C ASP A 50 -7.60 -51.99 22.62
N ALA A 51 -6.58 -52.59 23.16
CA ALA A 51 -5.93 -53.77 22.65
C ALA A 51 -6.45 -54.98 23.41
N ASP A 52 -7.45 -55.63 22.84
CA ASP A 52 -7.88 -56.95 23.37
C ASP A 52 -7.22 -58.06 22.55
N ALA A 53 -6.35 -58.76 23.21
CA ALA A 53 -5.79 -60.00 22.74
C ALA A 53 -6.66 -61.15 23.27
N ASP A 54 -7.57 -61.64 22.48
CA ASP A 54 -8.23 -62.90 22.75
C ASP A 54 -7.45 -64.04 22.13
N THR A 55 -6.87 -64.83 22.99
CA THR A 55 -6.33 -66.14 22.69
C THR A 55 -7.37 -67.19 22.96
N ASP A 56 -8.12 -67.57 21.93
CA ASP A 56 -8.92 -68.79 21.98
C ASP A 56 -8.13 -69.93 21.36
N THR A 57 -7.78 -70.83 22.22
CA THR A 57 -7.28 -72.16 21.88
C THR A 57 -8.44 -73.13 21.89
N ASP A 58 -9.07 -73.36 20.75
CA ASP A 58 -9.95 -74.50 20.58
C ASP A 58 -9.15 -75.61 19.92
N THR A 59 -8.99 -76.65 20.67
CA THR A 59 -8.49 -77.95 20.23
C THR A 59 -9.71 -78.83 19.94
N ASP A 60 -10.15 -78.83 18.69
CA ASP A 60 -11.03 -79.87 18.22
C ASP A 60 -10.20 -80.94 17.46
N THR A 61 -10.16 -82.08 18.07
CA THR A 61 -9.66 -83.30 17.44
C THR A 61 -10.80 -84.03 16.82
N ASP A 62 -11.04 -83.78 15.54
CA ASP A 62 -11.83 -84.69 14.72
C ASP A 62 -10.91 -85.55 13.88
N THR A 63 -10.94 -86.82 14.15
CA THR A 63 -10.34 -87.87 13.38
C THR A 63 -11.35 -88.42 12.41
N ASP A 64 -11.44 -87.87 11.22
CA ASP A 64 -12.05 -88.59 10.11
C ASP A 64 -10.96 -88.95 9.11
N ALA A 65 -10.80 -90.23 8.96
CA ALA A 65 -9.87 -90.82 7.98
C ALA A 65 -10.68 -90.97 6.67
N ASP A 66 -10.63 -90.02 5.81
CA ASP A 66 -10.93 -90.26 4.40
C ASP A 66 -9.62 -90.17 3.64
N ALA A 67 -9.34 -91.28 2.99
CA ALA A 67 -8.23 -91.44 2.06
C ALA A 67 -8.63 -90.87 0.70
N ASP A 68 -8.54 -89.59 0.55
CA ASP A 68 -8.36 -88.97 -0.73
C ASP A 68 -6.86 -88.68 -0.93
N ALA A 69 -6.32 -89.11 -2.07
CA ALA A 69 -5.00 -88.73 -2.45
C ALA A 69 -4.99 -87.20 -2.66
N ASP A 70 -4.48 -86.41 -1.67
CA ASP A 70 -4.09 -85.05 -1.92
C ASP A 70 -3.06 -85.09 -3.05
N VAL A 71 -3.51 -84.75 -4.21
CA VAL A 71 -2.67 -84.18 -5.27
C VAL A 71 -2.36 -82.77 -4.66
N ASP A 72 -1.10 -82.55 -4.33
CA ASP A 72 -0.65 -81.22 -3.87
C ASP A 72 -0.95 -80.27 -5.04
N PRO A 73 -1.90 -79.34 -4.90
CA PRO A 73 -2.30 -78.52 -6.03
C PRO A 73 -1.16 -77.60 -6.46
N ASP A 74 -0.28 -77.25 -5.55
CA ASP A 74 0.79 -76.25 -5.79
C ASP A 74 1.94 -76.79 -6.69
N THR A 75 2.02 -78.07 -6.95
CA THR A 75 3.09 -78.73 -7.77
C THR A 75 2.57 -79.39 -9.04
N THR A 76 1.31 -79.27 -9.39
CA THR A 76 0.69 -79.85 -10.58
C THR A 76 0.43 -78.69 -11.57
N ASP A 77 0.89 -78.85 -12.78
CA ASP A 77 0.55 -78.01 -13.93
C ASP A 77 -0.85 -78.40 -14.41
N ASP A 78 -1.91 -77.71 -13.95
CA ASP A 78 -3.31 -78.12 -14.19
C ASP A 78 -3.86 -77.67 -15.54
N ASP A 79 -3.30 -76.62 -16.17
CA ASP A 79 -3.70 -76.13 -17.50
C ASP A 79 -2.76 -76.59 -18.64
N GLY A 80 -1.55 -76.98 -18.29
CA GLY A 80 -0.61 -77.60 -19.21
C GLY A 80 0.26 -76.59 -19.97
N ASP A 81 0.45 -75.41 -19.44
CA ASP A 81 1.32 -74.37 -20.02
C ASP A 81 2.81 -74.63 -19.71
N GLY A 82 3.09 -75.40 -18.68
CA GLY A 82 4.45 -75.88 -18.34
C GLY A 82 4.95 -75.38 -16.98
N LEU A 83 4.18 -74.60 -16.21
CA LEU A 83 4.47 -74.14 -14.88
C LEU A 83 3.37 -74.55 -13.93
N SER A 84 3.62 -74.50 -12.61
CA SER A 84 2.66 -74.72 -11.54
C SER A 84 2.69 -73.50 -10.58
N GLU A 85 1.73 -73.40 -9.67
CA GLU A 85 1.71 -72.32 -8.64
C GLU A 85 3.04 -72.23 -7.89
N ASP A 86 3.69 -73.38 -7.54
CA ASP A 86 5.00 -73.41 -6.86
C ASP A 86 6.16 -72.91 -7.75
N GLU A 87 5.98 -72.90 -9.06
CA GLU A 87 6.93 -72.42 -10.05
C GLU A 87 6.67 -70.96 -10.44
N GLY A 88 5.59 -70.34 -9.88
CA GLY A 88 5.31 -68.91 -9.97
C GLY A 88 4.09 -68.56 -10.83
N ASP A 89 3.32 -69.57 -11.30
CA ASP A 89 2.06 -69.36 -11.99
C ASP A 89 1.03 -68.79 -11.03
N CYS A 90 0.40 -67.69 -11.36
CA CYS A 90 -0.56 -67.00 -10.52
C CYS A 90 -2.02 -67.43 -10.77
N ASP A 91 -2.30 -68.17 -11.83
CA ASP A 91 -3.58 -68.86 -12.08
C ASP A 91 -3.37 -70.18 -12.86
N ASP A 92 -2.88 -71.25 -12.20
CA ASP A 92 -2.58 -72.58 -12.73
C ASP A 92 -3.80 -73.30 -13.40
N GLY A 93 -4.91 -72.61 -13.59
CA GLY A 93 -6.07 -73.08 -14.30
C GLY A 93 -6.37 -72.34 -15.60
N ASP A 94 -5.56 -71.38 -16.00
CA ASP A 94 -5.72 -70.59 -17.24
C ASP A 94 -4.38 -70.48 -18.00
N ASP A 95 -4.21 -71.23 -19.07
CA ASP A 95 -3.04 -71.26 -19.93
C ASP A 95 -2.65 -69.92 -20.59
N ARG A 96 -3.35 -68.87 -20.25
CA ARG A 96 -3.06 -67.46 -20.64
C ARG A 96 -2.36 -66.66 -19.55
N VAL A 97 -2.18 -67.25 -18.37
CA VAL A 97 -1.61 -66.60 -17.19
C VAL A 97 -0.40 -67.41 -16.76
N SER A 98 0.82 -66.84 -16.84
CA SER A 98 2.06 -67.52 -16.50
C SER A 98 3.23 -66.53 -16.53
N PRO A 99 4.23 -66.63 -15.62
CA PRO A 99 5.38 -65.74 -15.58
C PRO A 99 6.31 -65.80 -16.82
N ASP A 100 6.09 -66.72 -17.73
CA ASP A 100 6.80 -66.83 -19.00
C ASP A 100 6.03 -66.18 -20.17
N LEU A 101 4.84 -65.67 -19.95
CA LEU A 101 4.03 -64.96 -20.95
C LEU A 101 4.36 -63.46 -20.98
N GLU A 102 3.89 -62.80 -22.00
CA GLU A 102 3.96 -61.36 -22.17
C GLU A 102 2.58 -60.77 -21.80
N GLU A 103 2.52 -59.72 -21.03
CA GLU A 103 1.27 -59.07 -20.63
C GLU A 103 0.42 -58.69 -21.85
N VAL A 104 -0.89 -58.92 -21.78
CA VAL A 104 -1.86 -58.57 -22.84
C VAL A 104 -2.80 -57.49 -22.31
N PRO A 105 -2.55 -56.24 -22.63
CA PRO A 105 -3.32 -55.14 -22.05
C PRO A 105 -4.83 -55.29 -22.27
N TYR A 106 -5.63 -54.88 -21.26
CA TYR A 106 -7.09 -54.78 -21.25
C TYR A 106 -7.88 -56.08 -21.34
N ASP A 107 -7.29 -57.25 -21.10
CA ASP A 107 -8.01 -58.52 -21.11
C ASP A 107 -8.54 -58.92 -19.72
N GLY A 108 -8.13 -58.22 -18.67
CA GLY A 108 -8.57 -58.40 -17.28
C GLY A 108 -7.83 -59.50 -16.54
N LEU A 109 -6.66 -59.94 -17.07
CA LEU A 109 -5.79 -60.95 -16.50
C LEU A 109 -4.42 -60.33 -16.23
N ASP A 110 -3.69 -60.85 -15.26
CA ASP A 110 -2.27 -60.59 -15.01
C ASP A 110 -1.54 -61.75 -15.74
N ASN A 111 -1.29 -61.57 -17.04
CA ASN A 111 -0.83 -62.67 -17.91
C ASN A 111 0.60 -63.10 -17.60
N ASP A 112 1.46 -62.19 -17.12
CA ASP A 112 2.88 -62.44 -16.85
C ASP A 112 3.18 -62.63 -15.35
N CYS A 113 2.14 -62.58 -14.52
CA CYS A 113 2.24 -62.69 -13.05
C CYS A 113 3.20 -61.67 -12.40
N ASP A 114 3.46 -60.56 -13.08
CA ASP A 114 4.26 -59.46 -12.55
C ASP A 114 3.36 -58.25 -12.22
N GLY A 115 2.95 -58.07 -11.01
CA GLY A 115 2.10 -56.94 -10.56
C GLY A 115 2.74 -55.56 -10.74
N SER A 116 3.90 -55.47 -11.40
CA SER A 116 4.50 -54.22 -11.85
C SER A 116 4.21 -53.92 -13.32
N THR A 117 3.57 -54.83 -14.04
CA THR A 117 3.02 -54.66 -15.39
C THR A 117 1.49 -54.70 -15.28
N PRO A 118 0.80 -53.56 -15.15
CA PRO A 118 -0.66 -53.54 -15.01
C PRO A 118 -1.37 -53.99 -16.31
N ASP A 119 -2.53 -54.70 -16.23
CA ASP A 119 -3.37 -55.07 -17.36
C ASP A 119 -3.88 -53.89 -18.18
N ASP A 120 -3.92 -52.70 -17.58
CA ASP A 120 -4.35 -51.45 -18.19
C ASP A 120 -3.23 -50.49 -18.62
N ASP A 121 -2.01 -51.04 -18.82
CA ASP A 121 -0.82 -50.36 -19.33
C ASP A 121 -0.53 -50.86 -20.77
N LEU A 122 -0.93 -50.05 -21.77
CA LEU A 122 -0.84 -50.49 -23.19
C LEU A 122 0.55 -50.33 -23.79
N ASP A 123 1.30 -49.33 -23.37
CA ASP A 123 2.62 -48.98 -23.92
C ASP A 123 3.78 -49.53 -23.09
N GLY A 124 3.51 -49.95 -21.85
CA GLY A 124 4.46 -50.61 -20.96
C GLY A 124 5.40 -49.66 -20.22
N ASP A 125 4.99 -48.44 -19.99
CA ASP A 125 5.78 -47.43 -19.25
C ASP A 125 5.66 -47.61 -17.71
N GLY A 126 4.69 -48.40 -17.23
CA GLY A 126 4.45 -48.72 -15.83
C GLY A 126 3.30 -47.90 -15.19
N ALA A 127 2.57 -47.12 -15.95
CA ALA A 127 1.34 -46.46 -15.57
C ALA A 127 0.14 -47.02 -16.32
N GLY A 128 -1.03 -47.08 -15.71
CA GLY A 128 -2.24 -47.52 -16.37
C GLY A 128 -3.14 -46.36 -16.78
N ILE A 129 -4.11 -46.62 -17.64
CA ILE A 129 -5.04 -45.64 -18.24
C ILE A 129 -5.73 -44.68 -17.23
N ALA A 130 -5.75 -45.01 -15.95
CA ALA A 130 -6.32 -44.16 -14.92
C ALA A 130 -5.37 -43.06 -14.43
N GLU A 131 -4.07 -43.25 -14.59
CA GLU A 131 -2.98 -42.39 -14.13
C GLU A 131 -2.17 -41.81 -15.29
N ASP A 132 -2.29 -42.44 -16.49
CA ASP A 132 -1.64 -42.04 -17.72
C ASP A 132 -2.58 -41.24 -18.63
N CYS A 133 -2.13 -40.11 -19.14
CA CYS A 133 -2.93 -39.23 -19.99
C CYS A 133 -2.88 -39.60 -21.49
N ASP A 134 -1.92 -40.44 -21.93
CA ASP A 134 -1.92 -41.09 -23.25
C ASP A 134 -1.33 -42.50 -23.18
N ASP A 135 -2.06 -43.47 -22.62
CA ASP A 135 -1.76 -44.89 -22.43
C ASP A 135 -1.35 -45.65 -23.72
N GLY A 136 -0.97 -44.98 -24.75
CA GLY A 136 -0.50 -45.55 -26.01
C GLY A 136 0.84 -44.99 -26.46
N ASP A 137 1.46 -44.11 -25.67
CA ASP A 137 2.75 -43.48 -25.97
C ASP A 137 3.67 -43.48 -24.74
N ASP A 138 4.62 -44.38 -24.67
CA ASP A 138 5.60 -44.57 -23.58
C ASP A 138 6.46 -43.33 -23.26
N SER A 139 6.30 -42.23 -23.98
CA SER A 139 6.91 -40.93 -23.74
C SER A 139 5.99 -39.94 -23.02
N ILE A 140 4.77 -40.38 -22.68
CA ILE A 140 3.76 -39.61 -21.93
C ILE A 140 3.29 -40.47 -20.76
N GLY A 141 3.40 -39.97 -19.51
CA GLY A 141 2.96 -40.71 -18.34
C GLY A 141 3.50 -40.08 -17.03
N PRO A 142 2.93 -40.41 -15.87
CA PRO A 142 3.23 -39.75 -14.58
C PRO A 142 4.66 -39.98 -14.07
N HIS A 143 5.48 -40.72 -14.78
CA HIS A 143 6.89 -41.02 -14.45
C HIS A 143 7.87 -40.48 -15.50
N VAL A 144 7.35 -39.83 -16.52
CA VAL A 144 8.14 -39.16 -17.56
C VAL A 144 8.51 -37.76 -17.08
N GLU A 145 9.62 -37.25 -17.52
CA GLU A 145 10.03 -35.86 -17.26
C GLU A 145 9.39 -34.94 -18.31
N GLU A 146 8.77 -33.83 -17.91
CA GLU A 146 8.19 -32.87 -18.83
C GLU A 146 9.22 -32.38 -19.86
N ILE A 147 8.83 -32.30 -21.13
CA ILE A 147 9.68 -31.78 -22.23
C ILE A 147 9.15 -30.37 -22.59
N PRO A 148 9.80 -29.29 -22.15
CA PRO A 148 9.30 -27.94 -22.37
C PRO A 148 9.11 -27.61 -23.86
N TYR A 149 8.06 -26.85 -24.18
CA TYR A 149 7.76 -26.23 -25.48
C TYR A 149 7.42 -27.22 -26.61
N ASP A 150 7.09 -28.46 -26.34
CA ASP A 150 6.68 -29.41 -27.38
C ASP A 150 5.14 -29.45 -27.58
N GLY A 151 4.38 -28.86 -26.70
CA GLY A 151 2.93 -28.75 -26.74
C GLY A 151 2.21 -30.00 -26.24
N VAL A 152 2.92 -30.82 -25.45
CA VAL A 152 2.44 -32.09 -24.88
C VAL A 152 2.68 -32.02 -23.37
N ASN A 153 1.73 -32.43 -22.59
CA ASN A 153 1.90 -32.65 -21.15
C ASN A 153 2.47 -34.06 -20.98
N ASN A 154 3.82 -34.17 -20.91
CA ASN A 154 4.50 -35.45 -20.92
C ASN A 154 4.44 -36.19 -19.59
N ASP A 155 4.36 -35.46 -18.46
CA ASP A 155 4.35 -36.04 -17.11
C ASP A 155 2.95 -36.23 -16.54
N CYS A 156 1.90 -35.89 -17.31
CA CYS A 156 0.50 -35.98 -16.92
C CYS A 156 0.12 -35.14 -15.66
N ASP A 157 0.94 -34.16 -15.28
CA ASP A 157 0.67 -33.22 -14.19
C ASP A 157 0.20 -31.88 -14.77
N ASP A 158 -1.07 -31.53 -14.58
CA ASP A 158 -1.63 -30.26 -15.04
C ASP A 158 -1.02 -29.04 -14.30
N ASP A 159 -0.28 -29.26 -13.22
CA ASP A 159 0.42 -28.21 -12.47
C ASP A 159 1.82 -27.91 -13.05
N THR A 160 2.44 -28.82 -13.79
CA THR A 160 3.63 -28.60 -14.65
C THR A 160 3.17 -28.11 -16.02
N ARG A 161 3.60 -26.90 -16.41
CA ARG A 161 3.24 -26.32 -17.70
C ARG A 161 4.31 -26.59 -18.73
N ASP A 162 3.90 -26.88 -19.96
CA ASP A 162 4.82 -27.07 -21.09
C ASP A 162 5.59 -25.81 -21.49
N ASP A 163 5.05 -24.62 -21.15
CA ASP A 163 5.57 -23.30 -21.51
C ASP A 163 5.96 -22.41 -20.30
N ASP A 164 6.12 -22.99 -19.10
CA ASP A 164 6.59 -22.37 -17.86
C ASP A 164 7.70 -23.28 -17.29
N VAL A 165 8.94 -23.03 -17.74
CA VAL A 165 10.08 -23.95 -17.52
C VAL A 165 10.69 -23.84 -16.14
N ASP A 166 10.66 -22.65 -15.53
CA ASP A 166 11.21 -22.42 -14.20
C ASP A 166 10.17 -22.55 -13.08
N GLY A 167 8.87 -22.56 -13.44
CA GLY A 167 7.78 -22.86 -12.51
C GLY A 167 7.34 -21.68 -11.67
N ASP A 168 7.56 -20.44 -12.11
CA ASP A 168 7.17 -19.23 -11.42
C ASP A 168 5.70 -18.83 -11.65
N GLY A 169 5.05 -19.43 -12.65
CA GLY A 169 3.62 -19.25 -12.96
C GLY A 169 3.34 -18.41 -14.19
N TYR A 170 4.35 -17.94 -14.91
CA TYR A 170 4.23 -17.21 -16.17
C TYR A 170 4.71 -18.07 -17.34
N ASP A 171 4.10 -17.90 -18.50
CA ASP A 171 4.40 -18.63 -19.73
C ASP A 171 5.46 -17.85 -20.54
N LEU A 172 6.25 -18.52 -21.39
CA LEU A 172 7.22 -17.89 -22.29
C LEU A 172 6.69 -16.68 -23.10
N ALA A 173 5.37 -16.56 -23.27
CA ALA A 173 4.78 -15.44 -24.02
C ALA A 173 4.71 -14.15 -23.20
N ASP A 174 4.61 -14.28 -21.90
CA ASP A 174 4.46 -13.17 -20.95
C ASP A 174 5.74 -12.98 -20.11
N ASP A 175 6.61 -13.99 -20.01
CA ASP A 175 7.88 -14.00 -19.30
C ASP A 175 9.05 -13.62 -20.23
N CYS A 176 9.93 -12.75 -19.77
CA CYS A 176 11.09 -12.31 -20.54
C CYS A 176 12.34 -13.18 -20.36
N ASP A 177 12.42 -14.03 -19.33
CA ASP A 177 13.42 -15.10 -19.17
C ASP A 177 12.83 -16.34 -18.48
N ASP A 178 12.02 -17.11 -19.18
CA ASP A 178 11.34 -18.36 -18.81
C ASP A 178 12.32 -19.48 -18.33
N THR A 179 13.53 -19.14 -17.93
CA THR A 179 14.51 -20.04 -17.32
C THR A 179 15.00 -19.58 -15.94
N SER A 180 14.46 -18.47 -15.43
CA SER A 180 14.85 -17.85 -14.16
C SER A 180 13.62 -17.53 -13.32
N ASP A 181 13.33 -18.30 -12.32
CA ASP A 181 12.23 -18.10 -11.35
C ASP A 181 12.27 -16.77 -10.56
N LEU A 182 13.18 -15.87 -10.91
CA LEU A 182 13.33 -14.52 -10.35
C LEU A 182 12.99 -13.42 -11.38
N VAL A 183 12.74 -13.77 -12.64
CA VAL A 183 12.47 -12.87 -13.74
C VAL A 183 11.08 -13.20 -14.29
N TYR A 184 10.09 -12.38 -13.97
CA TYR A 184 8.70 -12.56 -14.38
C TYR A 184 7.92 -11.25 -14.28
N PRO A 185 6.79 -11.07 -14.98
CA PRO A 185 5.99 -9.85 -14.89
C PRO A 185 5.61 -9.45 -13.47
N GLY A 186 6.21 -8.34 -12.98
CA GLY A 186 5.99 -7.81 -11.65
C GLY A 186 6.88 -8.39 -10.55
N ALA A 187 8.00 -9.02 -10.91
CA ALA A 187 9.08 -9.35 -9.98
C ALA A 187 9.74 -8.08 -9.40
N ASP A 188 10.48 -8.21 -8.31
CA ASP A 188 11.27 -7.10 -7.78
C ASP A 188 12.60 -6.97 -8.54
N GLU A 189 12.92 -5.79 -9.07
CA GLU A 189 14.18 -5.49 -9.76
C GLU A 189 15.44 -5.73 -8.90
N LEU A 190 16.36 -6.54 -9.39
CA LEU A 190 17.68 -6.78 -8.83
C LEU A 190 18.70 -5.76 -9.36
N LEU A 191 18.73 -4.57 -8.78
CA LEU A 191 19.53 -3.44 -9.26
C LEU A 191 20.99 -3.77 -9.56
N GLY A 192 21.42 -3.51 -10.78
CA GLY A 192 22.81 -3.64 -11.21
C GLY A 192 23.19 -5.02 -11.76
N ASN A 193 22.21 -5.91 -12.01
CA ASN A 193 22.42 -7.17 -12.73
C ASN A 193 22.42 -6.96 -14.25
N GLY A 194 21.74 -5.92 -14.76
CA GLY A 194 21.61 -5.57 -16.18
C GLY A 194 20.57 -6.42 -16.90
N GLU A 195 19.63 -6.97 -16.15
CA GLU A 195 18.47 -7.75 -16.58
C GLU A 195 17.22 -6.93 -16.27
N ASP A 196 16.14 -7.15 -16.96
CA ASP A 196 14.80 -6.62 -16.79
C ASP A 196 14.04 -7.71 -16.03
N ASP A 197 14.09 -7.66 -14.68
CA ASP A 197 13.60 -8.76 -13.86
C ASP A 197 12.08 -8.79 -13.78
N ASP A 198 11.38 -7.65 -13.97
CA ASP A 198 9.92 -7.56 -13.91
C ASP A 198 9.23 -7.53 -15.29
N CYS A 199 10.02 -7.65 -16.37
CA CYS A 199 9.55 -7.73 -17.75
C CYS A 199 8.75 -6.50 -18.24
N ASP A 200 8.95 -5.31 -17.68
CA ASP A 200 8.25 -4.08 -18.07
C ASP A 200 8.91 -3.37 -19.26
N GLY A 201 10.13 -3.76 -19.64
CA GLY A 201 10.93 -3.25 -20.74
C GLY A 201 11.98 -2.21 -20.31
N LEU A 202 12.10 -1.94 -19.03
CA LEU A 202 13.19 -1.20 -18.42
C LEU A 202 14.23 -2.20 -17.87
N VAL A 203 15.35 -1.69 -17.36
CA VAL A 203 16.46 -2.52 -16.86
C VAL A 203 17.04 -1.86 -15.63
N ASP A 204 17.09 -2.57 -14.51
CA ASP A 204 17.65 -2.07 -13.25
C ASP A 204 16.94 -0.78 -12.72
N GLU A 205 15.66 -0.53 -13.01
CA GLU A 205 14.95 0.61 -12.45
C GLU A 205 14.57 0.35 -11.00
N ARG A 206 14.32 1.46 -10.26
CA ARG A 206 13.98 1.43 -8.84
C ARG A 206 12.50 1.60 -8.56
N PHE A 207 11.73 1.94 -9.57
CA PHE A 207 10.33 2.30 -9.42
C PHE A 207 9.49 1.74 -10.55
N ASP A 208 8.48 0.98 -10.17
CA ASP A 208 7.40 0.60 -11.06
C ASP A 208 6.38 1.73 -11.14
N TYR A 209 5.87 2.03 -12.33
CA TYR A 209 4.85 3.07 -12.47
C TYR A 209 3.71 2.64 -13.39
N GLU A 210 2.52 3.13 -13.05
CA GLU A 210 1.30 2.85 -13.80
C GLU A 210 0.42 4.08 -13.95
N THR A 211 -0.42 4.12 -15.00
CA THR A 211 -1.47 5.13 -15.13
C THR A 211 -2.72 4.61 -14.45
N LEU A 212 -3.18 5.31 -13.40
CA LEU A 212 -4.35 4.91 -12.63
C LEU A 212 -5.67 5.37 -13.25
N ASP A 213 -5.72 6.62 -13.71
CA ASP A 213 -6.92 7.17 -14.32
C ASP A 213 -6.57 8.09 -15.49
N ASP A 214 -6.93 7.67 -16.70
CA ASP A 214 -6.85 8.42 -17.96
C ASP A 214 -8.24 8.80 -18.52
N SER A 215 -9.28 8.59 -17.74
CA SER A 215 -10.66 8.85 -18.15
C SER A 215 -11.10 10.30 -17.96
N CYS A 216 -10.28 11.10 -17.27
CA CYS A 216 -10.54 12.50 -16.90
C CYS A 216 -9.22 13.30 -16.86
N ASP A 217 -9.32 14.65 -16.80
CA ASP A 217 -8.22 15.50 -16.34
C ASP A 217 -8.09 15.34 -14.82
N CYS A 218 -7.36 14.29 -14.40
CA CYS A 218 -7.28 13.81 -13.03
C CYS A 218 -5.86 13.88 -12.46
N GLY A 219 -5.75 14.18 -11.15
CA GLY A 219 -4.47 14.17 -10.45
C GLY A 219 -3.76 15.52 -10.34
N LEU A 220 -4.38 16.64 -10.79
CA LEU A 220 -3.84 18.00 -10.56
C LEU A 220 -3.63 18.35 -9.08
N SER A 221 -4.22 17.59 -8.19
CA SER A 221 -3.96 17.53 -6.76
C SER A 221 -4.27 16.11 -6.30
N SER A 222 -3.39 15.52 -5.54
CA SER A 222 -3.56 14.19 -4.93
C SER A 222 -3.01 14.19 -3.51
N ALA A 223 -3.41 13.20 -2.73
CA ALA A 223 -2.93 12.93 -1.39
C ALA A 223 -2.79 11.42 -1.21
N ILE A 224 -1.59 10.95 -0.88
CA ILE A 224 -1.26 9.54 -0.74
C ILE A 224 -0.73 9.24 0.66
N ALA A 225 -1.24 8.20 1.30
CA ALA A 225 -0.76 7.77 2.61
C ALA A 225 -0.89 6.26 2.79
N ALA A 226 0.10 5.65 3.43
CA ALA A 226 0.10 4.22 3.77
C ALA A 226 -0.33 3.99 5.21
N ASP A 227 -1.07 2.90 5.47
CA ASP A 227 -1.43 2.48 6.82
C ASP A 227 -0.46 1.44 7.39
N SER A 228 -0.61 1.08 8.67
CA SER A 228 0.27 0.14 9.35
C SER A 228 0.20 -1.29 8.81
N THR A 229 -0.72 -1.59 7.91
CA THR A 229 -0.85 -2.91 7.25
C THR A 229 -0.22 -2.94 5.86
N GLY A 230 0.28 -1.81 5.37
CA GLY A 230 0.80 -1.63 4.02
C GLY A 230 -0.30 -1.41 2.97
N GLU A 231 -1.54 -1.11 3.39
CA GLU A 231 -2.56 -0.61 2.46
C GLU A 231 -2.32 0.87 2.19
N VAL A 232 -2.45 1.27 0.92
CA VAL A 232 -2.24 2.66 0.49
C VAL A 232 -3.58 3.31 0.15
N TRP A 233 -3.81 4.47 0.72
CA TRP A 233 -4.91 5.35 0.41
C TRP A 233 -4.47 6.43 -0.55
N LEU A 234 -5.26 6.67 -1.58
CA LEU A 234 -5.02 7.72 -2.58
C LEU A 234 -6.31 8.50 -2.80
N ALA A 235 -6.24 9.80 -2.50
CA ALA A 235 -7.28 10.76 -2.88
C ALA A 235 -6.78 11.60 -4.06
N TYR A 236 -7.62 11.88 -5.05
CA TYR A 236 -7.25 12.71 -6.19
C TYR A 236 -8.41 13.56 -6.71
N TYR A 237 -8.05 14.70 -7.28
CA TYR A 237 -8.98 15.65 -7.82
C TYR A 237 -9.30 15.32 -9.28
N ASN A 238 -10.60 15.24 -9.59
CA ASN A 238 -11.13 15.20 -10.95
C ASN A 238 -11.52 16.62 -11.36
N ASN A 239 -10.72 17.23 -12.24
CA ASN A 239 -10.91 18.60 -12.69
C ASN A 239 -12.13 18.77 -13.62
N ASP A 240 -12.56 17.73 -14.31
CA ASP A 240 -13.72 17.77 -15.22
C ASP A 240 -15.04 17.96 -14.46
N ASP A 241 -15.16 17.32 -13.29
CA ASP A 241 -16.39 17.32 -12.48
C ASP A 241 -16.27 18.16 -11.20
N GLY A 242 -15.07 18.53 -10.77
CA GLY A 242 -14.82 19.25 -9.53
C GLY A 242 -15.09 18.38 -8.29
N THR A 243 -14.69 17.11 -8.34
CA THR A 243 -14.92 16.09 -7.29
C THR A 243 -13.61 15.46 -6.83
N ILE A 244 -13.64 14.84 -5.64
CA ILE A 244 -12.55 14.01 -5.13
C ILE A 244 -12.91 12.55 -5.32
N TRP A 245 -11.97 11.78 -5.85
CA TRP A 245 -12.04 10.33 -5.94
C TRP A 245 -11.05 9.69 -4.98
N ILE A 246 -11.41 8.51 -4.47
CA ILE A 246 -10.62 7.75 -3.50
C ILE A 246 -10.36 6.36 -4.07
N ASP A 247 -9.11 5.98 -4.11
CA ASP A 247 -8.64 4.64 -4.40
C ASP A 247 -7.91 4.04 -3.19
N GLN A 248 -7.91 2.73 -3.11
CA GLN A 248 -7.15 1.98 -2.11
C GLN A 248 -6.36 0.88 -2.81
N ARG A 249 -5.08 0.78 -2.47
CA ARG A 249 -4.22 -0.33 -2.89
C ARG A 249 -4.00 -1.26 -1.71
N THR A 250 -4.28 -2.53 -1.89
CA THR A 250 -4.02 -3.53 -0.85
C THR A 250 -2.51 -3.73 -0.64
N ALA A 251 -2.12 -4.28 0.51
CA ALA A 251 -0.74 -4.66 0.77
C ALA A 251 -0.16 -5.69 -0.25
N ALA A 252 -1.02 -6.38 -0.98
CA ALA A 252 -0.63 -7.28 -2.08
C ALA A 252 -0.51 -6.56 -3.43
N GLY A 253 -0.54 -5.24 -3.46
CA GLY A 253 -0.33 -4.45 -4.67
C GLY A 253 -1.56 -4.27 -5.58
N VAL A 254 -2.77 -4.62 -5.14
CA VAL A 254 -3.97 -4.59 -5.98
C VAL A 254 -4.86 -3.40 -5.64
N TRP A 255 -5.20 -2.58 -6.64
CA TRP A 255 -6.16 -1.49 -6.50
C TRP A 255 -7.59 -2.01 -6.38
N THR A 256 -8.36 -1.48 -5.42
CA THR A 256 -9.72 -1.96 -5.10
C THR A 256 -10.82 -1.27 -5.90
N GLY A 257 -10.45 -0.25 -6.68
CA GLY A 257 -11.35 0.55 -7.53
C GLY A 257 -11.84 1.84 -6.87
N SER A 258 -12.07 2.83 -7.71
CA SER A 258 -12.33 4.22 -7.35
C SER A 258 -13.73 4.45 -6.81
N SER A 259 -13.86 5.33 -5.83
CA SER A 259 -15.14 5.82 -5.32
C SER A 259 -15.13 7.33 -5.11
N GLU A 260 -16.19 8.02 -5.53
CA GLU A 260 -16.33 9.46 -5.30
C GLU A 260 -16.55 9.76 -3.81
N LEU A 261 -15.79 10.71 -3.26
CA LEU A 261 -15.97 11.18 -1.89
C LEU A 261 -17.31 11.91 -1.76
N SER A 262 -18.14 11.49 -0.80
CA SER A 262 -19.42 12.12 -0.54
C SER A 262 -19.24 13.48 0.13
N VAL A 263 -19.48 14.55 -0.60
CA VAL A 263 -19.48 15.93 -0.12
C VAL A 263 -20.84 16.60 -0.28
N VAL A 264 -21.03 17.76 0.34
CA VAL A 264 -22.26 18.53 0.20
C VAL A 264 -22.42 19.02 -1.23
N SER A 265 -23.58 18.81 -1.85
CA SER A 265 -23.84 19.22 -3.24
C SER A 265 -23.79 20.73 -3.43
N GLY A 266 -23.20 21.18 -4.54
CA GLY A 266 -23.08 22.60 -4.89
C GLY A 266 -21.71 23.21 -4.61
N TYR A 267 -20.73 22.35 -4.32
CA TYR A 267 -19.32 22.71 -4.18
C TYR A 267 -18.49 22.00 -5.26
N TRP A 268 -17.40 22.63 -5.67
CA TRP A 268 -16.24 21.98 -6.26
C TRP A 268 -15.23 21.72 -5.16
N VAL A 269 -14.68 20.53 -5.09
CA VAL A 269 -13.83 20.10 -3.96
C VAL A 269 -12.55 19.45 -4.46
N GLY A 270 -11.43 19.74 -3.78
CA GLY A 270 -10.18 19.01 -3.97
C GLY A 270 -9.12 19.70 -4.84
N GLU A 271 -9.32 20.97 -5.28
CA GLU A 271 -8.28 21.70 -6.04
C GLU A 271 -6.93 21.75 -5.27
N TYR A 272 -6.99 21.78 -3.95
CA TYR A 272 -5.85 21.61 -3.04
C TYR A 272 -6.25 20.63 -1.95
N MET A 273 -5.45 19.60 -1.75
CA MET A 273 -5.68 18.59 -0.72
C MET A 273 -4.37 18.08 -0.14
N ASP A 274 -4.47 17.52 1.05
CA ASP A 274 -3.42 16.75 1.69
C ASP A 274 -4.02 15.70 2.61
N GLY A 275 -3.35 14.55 2.78
CA GLY A 275 -3.88 13.41 3.50
C GLY A 275 -2.79 12.60 4.20
N GLU A 276 -3.13 12.16 5.41
CA GLU A 276 -2.23 11.39 6.26
C GLU A 276 -3.00 10.23 6.91
N VAL A 277 -2.32 9.12 7.21
CA VAL A 277 -2.87 8.04 8.04
C VAL A 277 -2.41 8.20 9.48
N ASP A 278 -3.36 8.12 10.42
CA ASP A 278 -3.05 8.24 11.85
C ASP A 278 -2.72 6.89 12.50
N GLY A 279 -2.22 6.93 13.75
CA GLY A 279 -1.85 5.72 14.50
C GLY A 279 -3.02 4.76 14.84
N ALA A 280 -4.21 5.02 14.34
CA ALA A 280 -5.39 4.15 14.42
C ALA A 280 -5.84 3.67 13.03
N ASP A 281 -4.96 3.77 12.03
CA ASP A 281 -5.19 3.41 10.63
C ASP A 281 -6.40 4.14 10.01
N ARG A 282 -6.59 5.41 10.36
CA ARG A 282 -7.60 6.25 9.76
C ARG A 282 -6.94 7.18 8.74
N PHE A 283 -7.40 7.11 7.51
CA PHE A 283 -7.01 8.09 6.50
C PHE A 283 -7.75 9.40 6.75
N GLN A 284 -7.00 10.46 7.00
CA GLN A 284 -7.48 11.81 7.27
C GLN A 284 -7.18 12.68 6.06
N LEU A 285 -8.17 13.39 5.53
CA LEU A 285 -8.07 14.17 4.30
C LEU A 285 -8.58 15.60 4.54
N ALA A 286 -7.70 16.56 4.30
CA ALA A 286 -8.04 17.98 4.23
C ALA A 286 -8.15 18.42 2.76
N TYR A 287 -9.11 19.26 2.43
CA TYR A 287 -9.31 19.70 1.06
C TYR A 287 -10.01 21.06 0.98
N THR A 288 -9.72 21.78 -0.09
CA THR A 288 -10.42 23.01 -0.44
C THR A 288 -11.81 22.72 -1.01
N ALA A 289 -12.81 23.43 -0.56
CA ALA A 289 -14.16 23.40 -1.13
C ALA A 289 -14.57 24.79 -1.63
N TYR A 290 -15.02 24.88 -2.89
CA TYR A 290 -15.47 26.13 -3.51
C TYR A 290 -17.00 26.12 -3.65
N ASP A 291 -17.67 27.08 -2.97
CA ASP A 291 -19.13 27.25 -3.04
C ASP A 291 -19.54 27.89 -4.36
N LEU A 292 -20.18 27.12 -5.23
CA LEU A 292 -20.67 27.58 -6.55
C LEU A 292 -21.79 28.63 -6.44
N THR A 293 -22.44 28.76 -5.28
CA THR A 293 -23.55 29.69 -5.08
C THR A 293 -23.07 31.06 -4.61
N TYR A 294 -22.12 31.09 -3.69
CA TYR A 294 -21.67 32.31 -3.04
C TYR A 294 -20.30 32.77 -3.49
N GLY A 295 -19.50 31.87 -4.10
CA GLY A 295 -18.21 32.19 -4.69
C GLY A 295 -17.11 32.44 -3.67
N TYR A 296 -17.09 31.69 -2.56
CA TYR A 296 -16.00 31.66 -1.61
C TYR A 296 -15.46 30.24 -1.44
N THR A 297 -14.24 30.11 -0.96
CA THR A 297 -13.62 28.83 -0.62
C THR A 297 -13.66 28.59 0.89
N SER A 298 -13.71 27.33 1.28
CA SER A 298 -13.48 26.83 2.64
C SER A 298 -12.37 25.79 2.64
N LEU A 299 -11.78 25.56 3.80
CA LEU A 299 -11.00 24.37 4.09
C LEU A 299 -11.88 23.40 4.85
N ASP A 300 -12.07 22.22 4.28
CA ASP A 300 -12.91 21.17 4.81
C ASP A 300 -12.07 19.92 5.14
N PHE A 301 -12.59 19.06 5.98
CA PHE A 301 -11.87 17.87 6.47
C PHE A 301 -12.82 16.69 6.64
N GLN A 302 -12.37 15.52 6.23
CA GLN A 302 -13.03 14.23 6.49
C GLN A 302 -12.00 13.18 6.87
N TYR A 303 -12.44 12.09 7.48
CA TYR A 303 -11.60 10.92 7.70
C TYR A 303 -12.37 9.63 7.42
N ALA A 304 -11.67 8.62 6.91
CA ALA A 304 -12.14 7.25 6.82
C ALA A 304 -11.59 6.43 7.99
N ASP A 305 -12.42 5.56 8.56
CA ASP A 305 -11.90 4.57 9.51
C ASP A 305 -11.25 3.39 8.76
N ALA A 306 -10.54 2.51 9.49
CA ALA A 306 -9.86 1.34 8.92
C ALA A 306 -10.79 0.37 8.15
N SER A 307 -12.11 0.55 8.19
CA SER A 307 -13.09 -0.19 7.37
C SER A 307 -13.47 0.53 6.08
N GLY A 308 -12.90 1.70 5.80
CA GLY A 308 -13.26 2.55 4.67
C GLY A 308 -14.56 3.35 4.86
N THR A 309 -15.05 3.47 6.10
CA THR A 309 -16.25 4.25 6.38
C THR A 309 -15.87 5.71 6.65
N TRP A 310 -16.34 6.60 5.77
CA TRP A 310 -16.09 8.03 5.88
C TRP A 310 -16.93 8.70 6.97
N SER A 311 -16.31 9.66 7.66
CA SER A 311 -16.97 10.58 8.59
C SER A 311 -17.92 11.54 7.86
N GLY A 312 -18.63 12.39 8.62
CA GLY A 312 -19.24 13.58 8.05
C GLY A 312 -18.19 14.62 7.71
N ASP A 313 -18.58 15.56 6.86
CA ASP A 313 -17.79 16.71 6.48
C ASP A 313 -17.66 17.72 7.63
N TYR A 314 -16.45 18.15 7.92
CA TYR A 314 -16.12 19.12 8.96
C TYR A 314 -15.46 20.34 8.33
N VAL A 315 -16.07 21.51 8.52
CA VAL A 315 -15.47 22.77 8.10
C VAL A 315 -14.35 23.15 9.06
N VAL A 316 -13.12 23.27 8.54
CA VAL A 316 -11.95 23.75 9.27
C VAL A 316 -12.00 25.27 9.38
N ASP A 317 -12.12 25.95 8.25
CA ASP A 317 -12.29 27.41 8.19
C ASP A 317 -13.15 27.80 6.99
N ASP A 318 -13.96 28.83 7.15
CA ASP A 318 -14.80 29.39 6.10
C ASP A 318 -15.04 30.90 6.26
N TYR A 319 -15.76 31.49 5.32
CA TYR A 319 -16.16 32.90 5.38
C TYR A 319 -16.88 33.27 6.68
N TYR A 320 -17.66 32.37 7.28
CA TYR A 320 -18.42 32.67 8.50
C TYR A 320 -17.55 32.63 9.75
N LEU A 321 -16.46 31.85 9.73
CA LEU A 321 -15.51 31.76 10.83
C LEU A 321 -14.48 32.90 10.82
N SER A 322 -13.81 33.08 9.66
CA SER A 322 -12.71 34.04 9.50
C SER A 322 -13.10 35.36 8.83
N GLY A 323 -14.18 35.37 8.04
CA GLY A 323 -14.55 36.49 7.16
C GLY A 323 -13.77 36.52 5.84
N SER A 324 -12.95 35.48 5.57
CA SER A 324 -12.16 35.34 4.37
C SER A 324 -12.98 34.71 3.24
N THR A 325 -12.71 35.12 1.99
CA THR A 325 -13.44 34.64 0.81
C THR A 325 -12.62 33.70 -0.07
N SER A 326 -11.32 33.55 0.23
CA SER A 326 -10.36 32.79 -0.59
C SER A 326 -9.33 32.14 0.36
N LEU A 327 -9.66 30.99 0.93
CA LEU A 327 -8.83 30.27 1.89
C LEU A 327 -8.74 28.78 1.56
N GLY A 328 -7.82 28.08 2.22
CA GLY A 328 -7.56 26.67 2.01
C GLY A 328 -6.64 26.35 0.83
N TYR A 329 -5.97 27.34 0.25
CA TYR A 329 -5.00 27.11 -0.81
C TYR A 329 -3.72 26.49 -0.26
N PHE A 330 -3.11 25.55 -1.01
CA PHE A 330 -1.85 24.91 -0.64
C PHE A 330 -1.87 24.33 0.79
N VAL A 331 -2.89 23.54 1.09
CA VAL A 331 -2.99 22.88 2.40
C VAL A 331 -1.87 21.87 2.57
N ASP A 332 -1.30 21.84 3.78
CA ASP A 332 -0.44 20.78 4.28
C ASP A 332 -0.95 20.38 5.67
N MET A 333 -0.95 19.09 5.96
CA MET A 333 -1.52 18.51 7.16
C MET A 333 -0.47 17.67 7.89
N ALA A 334 -0.51 17.71 9.21
CA ALA A 334 0.26 16.81 10.05
C ALA A 334 -0.59 16.28 11.20
N ILE A 335 -0.28 15.10 11.71
CA ILE A 335 -1.05 14.44 12.76
C ILE A 335 -0.20 14.31 14.02
N ASP A 336 -0.77 14.72 15.17
CA ASP A 336 -0.10 14.61 16.46
C ASP A 336 -0.15 13.19 17.05
N SER A 337 0.60 12.95 18.13
CA SER A 337 0.64 11.65 18.82
C SER A 337 -0.71 11.25 19.47
N SER A 338 -1.70 12.15 19.48
CA SER A 338 -3.08 11.89 19.91
C SER A 338 -4.02 11.56 18.74
N ASN A 339 -3.47 11.45 17.53
CA ASN A 339 -4.18 11.26 16.27
C ASN A 339 -5.08 12.45 15.88
N LEU A 340 -4.71 13.64 16.28
CA LEU A 340 -5.42 14.87 15.92
C LEU A 340 -4.65 15.63 14.85
N PRO A 341 -5.32 16.09 13.78
CA PRO A 341 -4.68 16.82 12.71
C PRO A 341 -4.49 18.30 13.05
N SER A 342 -3.39 18.86 12.57
CA SER A 342 -3.17 20.29 12.37
C SER A 342 -3.07 20.56 10.88
N PHE A 343 -3.44 21.76 10.46
CA PHE A 343 -3.50 22.19 9.06
C PHE A 343 -2.73 23.49 8.89
N ALA A 344 -1.85 23.54 7.90
CA ALA A 344 -1.29 24.78 7.41
C ALA A 344 -1.85 25.10 6.03
N TYR A 345 -2.34 26.29 5.79
CA TYR A 345 -2.93 26.70 4.53
C TYR A 345 -2.77 28.19 4.28
N TYR A 346 -2.92 28.59 3.03
CA TYR A 346 -2.83 29.96 2.63
C TYR A 346 -4.21 30.63 2.50
N ASP A 347 -4.39 31.78 3.14
CA ASP A 347 -5.55 32.64 2.96
C ASP A 347 -5.22 33.80 2.02
N ALA A 348 -5.66 33.70 0.78
CA ALA A 348 -5.44 34.71 -0.26
C ALA A 348 -6.25 36.00 -0.03
N THR A 349 -7.24 36.04 0.88
CA THR A 349 -7.98 37.25 1.22
C THR A 349 -7.14 38.21 2.05
N VAL A 350 -6.40 37.65 2.99
CA VAL A 350 -5.52 38.40 3.90
C VAL A 350 -4.05 38.33 3.53
N ASN A 351 -3.69 37.42 2.61
CA ASN A 351 -2.33 37.12 2.15
C ASN A 351 -1.40 36.62 3.24
N TYR A 352 -1.87 35.64 4.05
CA TYR A 352 -1.07 35.01 5.11
C TYR A 352 -1.22 33.48 5.09
N PRO A 353 -0.17 32.74 5.50
CA PRO A 353 -0.34 31.37 5.95
C PRO A 353 -1.08 31.35 7.28
N ILE A 354 -1.95 30.36 7.45
CA ILE A 354 -2.74 30.13 8.66
C ILE A 354 -2.45 28.70 9.14
N VAL A 355 -2.44 28.52 10.46
CA VAL A 355 -2.41 27.19 11.07
C VAL A 355 -3.65 27.03 11.95
N ALA A 356 -4.28 25.87 11.82
CA ALA A 356 -5.47 25.49 12.57
C ALA A 356 -5.31 24.11 13.18
N ASP A 357 -5.52 23.98 14.50
CA ASP A 357 -5.39 22.72 15.23
C ASP A 357 -6.75 22.13 15.58
N TYR A 358 -6.85 20.82 15.45
CA TYR A 358 -8.03 20.07 15.88
C TYR A 358 -7.86 19.60 17.31
N THR A 359 -8.67 20.11 18.24
CA THR A 359 -8.54 19.77 19.67
C THR A 359 -9.30 18.51 20.09
N SER A 360 -10.28 18.08 19.30
CA SER A 360 -10.97 16.78 19.46
C SER A 360 -11.92 16.51 18.29
N PHE A 361 -12.10 15.26 17.87
CA PHE A 361 -13.07 14.89 16.85
C PHE A 361 -14.49 15.33 17.24
N GLY A 362 -15.12 16.16 16.40
CA GLY A 362 -16.49 16.64 16.58
C GLY A 362 -16.67 17.90 17.43
N VAL A 363 -15.60 18.60 17.82
CA VAL A 363 -15.66 19.90 18.49
C VAL A 363 -14.99 20.94 17.60
N ALA A 364 -15.63 22.12 17.49
CA ALA A 364 -15.15 23.21 16.65
C ALA A 364 -13.68 23.57 16.94
N LEU A 365 -12.95 23.74 15.86
CA LEU A 365 -11.55 24.13 15.79
C LEU A 365 -11.21 25.35 16.64
N THR A 366 -10.01 25.33 17.16
CA THR A 366 -9.33 26.54 17.59
C THR A 366 -8.36 26.93 16.47
N VAL A 367 -8.68 27.95 15.69
CA VAL A 367 -7.69 28.61 14.84
C VAL A 367 -6.63 29.17 15.76
N SER A 368 -5.48 28.54 15.85
CA SER A 368 -4.51 28.80 16.91
C SER A 368 -3.57 29.94 16.58
N ALA A 369 -3.38 30.31 15.32
CA ALA A 369 -2.59 31.49 14.99
C ALA A 369 -2.91 32.05 13.59
N ASP A 370 -3.46 33.26 13.56
CA ASP A 370 -3.12 34.18 12.49
C ASP A 370 -1.61 34.43 12.57
N PHE A 371 -0.80 33.92 11.65
CA PHE A 371 0.61 34.31 11.56
C PHE A 371 0.70 35.80 11.27
N LEU A 372 0.68 36.54 12.38
CA LEU A 372 0.78 37.96 12.40
C LEU A 372 2.15 38.33 11.88
N ALA A 373 2.20 38.88 10.70
CA ALA A 373 3.10 40.01 10.49
C ALA A 373 3.95 40.04 9.24
N PHE A 374 3.75 39.24 8.23
CA PHE A 374 4.52 39.50 7.03
C PHE A 374 3.56 39.63 5.83
N GLU A 375 3.13 40.90 5.59
CA GLU A 375 2.39 41.22 4.38
C GLU A 375 3.21 40.78 3.17
N THR A 376 2.83 39.70 2.51
CA THR A 376 3.43 39.28 1.26
C THR A 376 2.83 40.06 0.11
N SER A 377 3.65 40.54 -0.80
CA SER A 377 3.18 41.38 -1.92
C SER A 377 3.03 40.63 -3.23
N ASP A 378 3.40 39.37 -3.28
CA ASP A 378 3.38 38.54 -4.48
C ASP A 378 2.62 37.21 -4.24
N PRO A 379 1.59 36.88 -5.03
CA PRO A 379 0.76 35.69 -4.84
C PRO A 379 1.34 34.39 -5.42
N GLN A 380 2.61 34.28 -5.73
CA GLN A 380 3.20 33.07 -6.32
C GLN A 380 4.17 32.39 -5.34
N GLY A 381 3.84 31.17 -4.92
CA GLY A 381 4.75 30.30 -4.18
C GLY A 381 4.51 30.16 -2.68
N TYR A 382 3.31 30.38 -2.21
CA TYR A 382 2.96 30.32 -0.78
C TYR A 382 2.58 28.92 -0.28
N THR A 383 3.37 27.92 -0.59
CA THR A 383 3.15 26.57 -0.06
C THR A 383 3.67 26.52 1.39
N PRO A 384 2.80 26.61 2.41
CA PRO A 384 3.25 26.35 3.76
C PRO A 384 3.49 24.85 3.92
N GLY A 385 4.63 24.47 4.51
CA GLY A 385 4.88 23.11 4.95
C GLY A 385 4.70 23.01 6.46
N LEU A 386 4.10 21.91 6.94
CA LEU A 386 3.78 21.65 8.35
C LEU A 386 4.36 20.34 8.84
N GLY A 387 4.96 20.35 10.03
CA GLY A 387 5.34 19.14 10.76
C GLY A 387 5.04 19.30 12.25
N ILE A 388 4.80 18.20 12.95
CA ILE A 388 4.55 18.19 14.39
C ILE A 388 5.62 17.37 15.09
N ASP A 389 6.23 17.90 16.16
CA ASP A 389 7.22 17.16 16.95
C ASP A 389 6.55 16.27 18.02
N SER A 390 7.36 15.42 18.69
CA SER A 390 6.87 14.49 19.71
C SER A 390 6.25 15.18 20.95
N ASN A 391 6.48 16.49 21.12
CA ASN A 391 5.92 17.30 22.19
C ASN A 391 4.61 17.99 21.78
N GLY A 392 4.21 17.87 20.51
CA GLY A 392 3.02 18.52 19.95
C GLY A 392 3.26 19.98 19.59
N TYR A 393 4.48 20.34 19.20
CA TYR A 393 4.75 21.65 18.62
C TYR A 393 4.57 21.61 17.12
N ASP A 394 3.84 22.58 16.58
CA ASP A 394 3.72 22.78 15.14
C ASP A 394 4.96 23.52 14.62
N HIS A 395 5.51 23.01 13.53
CA HIS A 395 6.65 23.57 12.82
C HIS A 395 6.24 23.93 11.41
N VAL A 396 6.26 25.22 11.09
CA VAL A 396 5.77 25.71 9.81
C VAL A 396 6.89 26.42 9.06
N VAL A 397 7.08 26.06 7.80
CA VAL A 397 7.94 26.77 6.85
C VAL A 397 7.08 27.33 5.74
N PHE A 398 7.26 28.59 5.41
CA PHE A 398 6.51 29.27 4.36
C PHE A 398 7.37 30.31 3.65
N TYR A 399 7.00 30.60 2.43
CA TYR A 399 7.67 31.63 1.63
C TYR A 399 7.13 33.04 1.97
N ASP A 400 8.04 33.98 2.24
CA ASP A 400 7.74 35.41 2.41
C ASP A 400 8.37 36.21 1.26
N GLY A 401 7.55 36.57 0.27
CA GLY A 401 8.00 37.35 -0.90
C GLY A 401 8.25 38.84 -0.60
N SER A 402 8.02 39.32 0.63
CA SER A 402 8.27 40.69 1.02
C SER A 402 9.61 40.83 1.74
N ALA A 403 10.40 41.81 1.38
CA ALA A 403 11.58 42.16 2.17
C ALA A 403 11.13 42.65 3.56
N PRO A 404 11.73 42.16 4.66
CA PRO A 404 11.43 42.68 5.98
C PRO A 404 11.64 44.20 6.04
N PHE A 405 10.73 44.91 6.64
CA PHE A 405 10.80 46.38 6.76
C PHE A 405 12.20 46.85 7.24
N GLY A 406 13.03 47.33 6.31
CA GLY A 406 14.24 48.08 6.61
C GLY A 406 15.54 47.28 6.65
N THR A 407 15.59 45.99 6.29
CA THR A 407 16.82 45.17 6.28
C THR A 407 17.47 45.07 4.92
N GLY A 408 16.72 45.27 3.81
CA GLY A 408 17.25 45.18 2.45
C GLY A 408 17.62 43.76 2.02
N VAL A 409 17.08 42.76 2.69
CA VAL A 409 17.14 41.34 2.35
C VAL A 409 15.99 41.03 1.38
N GLY A 410 16.22 40.17 0.41
CA GLY A 410 15.23 39.74 -0.58
C GLY A 410 14.14 38.82 0.00
N PRO A 411 13.35 38.20 -0.85
CA PRO A 411 12.40 37.17 -0.43
C PRO A 411 13.12 36.07 0.37
N GLU A 412 12.46 35.52 1.39
CA GLU A 412 13.04 34.54 2.32
C GLU A 412 12.08 33.39 2.59
N ASN A 413 12.64 32.21 2.82
CA ASN A 413 11.91 31.07 3.39
C ASN A 413 11.91 31.21 4.92
N GLN A 414 10.74 31.38 5.50
CA GLN A 414 10.55 31.69 6.92
C GLN A 414 10.11 30.45 7.69
N TYR A 415 10.65 30.30 8.90
CA TYR A 415 10.27 29.25 9.84
C TYR A 415 9.63 29.82 11.10
N SER A 416 8.59 29.15 11.58
CA SER A 416 7.98 29.42 12.88
C SER A 416 7.62 28.10 13.58
N SER A 417 7.73 28.06 14.92
CA SER A 417 7.21 26.95 15.71
C SER A 417 6.47 27.46 16.93
N PHE A 418 5.45 26.72 17.36
CA PHE A 418 4.64 27.07 18.51
C PHE A 418 3.97 25.84 19.11
N SER A 419 3.68 25.92 20.41
CA SER A 419 2.84 24.94 21.08
C SER A 419 1.36 25.22 20.81
N THR A 420 0.52 24.20 20.81
CA THR A 420 -0.93 24.29 20.60
C THR A 420 -1.64 25.28 21.56
N ASP A 421 -1.05 25.54 22.72
CA ASP A 421 -1.58 26.55 23.69
C ASP A 421 -0.93 27.94 23.57
N LEU A 422 -0.05 28.12 22.57
CA LEU A 422 0.70 29.35 22.30
C LEU A 422 1.54 29.84 23.50
N SER A 423 1.89 28.96 24.43
CA SER A 423 2.68 29.32 25.62
C SER A 423 4.18 29.39 25.33
N ASP A 424 4.64 28.75 24.30
CA ASP A 424 6.01 28.78 23.80
C ASP A 424 5.99 28.99 22.28
N ILE A 425 6.56 30.08 21.83
CA ILE A 425 6.53 30.48 20.42
C ILE A 425 7.92 30.88 20.00
N CYS A 426 8.36 30.26 18.91
CA CYS A 426 9.52 30.70 18.15
C CYS A 426 9.05 31.46 16.91
N PHE A 427 9.33 32.73 16.84
CA PHE A 427 9.05 33.54 15.66
C PHE A 427 10.27 33.63 14.75
N SER A 428 10.05 33.24 13.49
CA SER A 428 10.77 33.65 12.32
C SER A 428 12.31 33.61 12.41
N SER A 429 12.87 32.49 12.02
CA SER A 429 14.24 32.47 11.53
C SER A 429 14.21 32.18 10.02
N SER A 430 15.02 32.88 9.26
CA SER A 430 15.24 32.56 7.86
C SER A 430 15.85 31.15 7.75
N VAL A 431 15.22 30.28 6.97
CA VAL A 431 15.79 28.99 6.59
C VAL A 431 16.83 29.21 5.49
N ASP A 432 16.43 29.90 4.44
CA ASP A 432 17.26 30.27 3.28
C ASP A 432 16.58 31.43 2.52
N ASP A 433 17.27 31.96 1.49
CA ASP A 433 16.71 32.92 0.56
C ASP A 433 15.86 32.15 -0.50
N ASP A 434 14.64 32.62 -0.81
CA ASP A 434 13.81 32.19 -1.95
C ASP A 434 13.30 30.71 -1.99
N GLY A 435 12.84 30.12 -0.88
CA GLY A 435 12.30 28.74 -0.85
C GLY A 435 10.83 28.63 -1.27
N LEU A 436 10.54 27.86 -2.31
CA LEU A 436 9.20 27.53 -2.80
C LEU A 436 8.91 26.02 -2.67
N TYR A 437 7.63 25.63 -2.67
CA TYR A 437 7.20 24.22 -2.58
C TYR A 437 7.79 23.52 -1.34
N ASN A 438 7.52 24.11 -0.17
CA ASN A 438 8.04 23.60 1.08
C ASN A 438 7.30 22.34 1.52
N SER A 439 8.04 21.28 1.81
CA SER A 439 7.55 20.08 2.49
C SER A 439 8.33 19.89 3.79
N VAL A 440 7.64 19.87 4.92
CA VAL A 440 8.23 19.80 6.27
C VAL A 440 7.91 18.47 6.91
N LYS A 441 8.92 17.78 7.38
CA LYS A 441 8.76 16.56 8.18
C LYS A 441 9.69 16.60 9.39
N VAL A 442 9.31 15.89 10.44
CA VAL A 442 10.05 15.85 11.71
C VAL A 442 10.59 14.43 11.91
N LYS A 443 11.90 14.32 12.17
CA LYS A 443 12.56 13.05 12.44
C LYS A 443 12.19 12.49 13.81
N SER A 444 12.48 11.22 14.03
CA SER A 444 12.22 10.54 15.31
C SER A 444 12.92 11.16 16.52
N ASP A 445 13.95 11.99 16.31
CA ASP A 445 14.70 12.71 17.35
C ASP A 445 14.26 14.19 17.53
N ASP A 446 13.10 14.57 16.97
CA ASP A 446 12.54 15.93 16.94
C ASP A 446 13.37 16.92 16.08
N THR A 447 14.26 16.44 15.21
CA THR A 447 14.92 17.30 14.21
C THR A 447 13.91 17.66 13.12
N VAL A 448 13.67 18.93 12.93
CA VAL A 448 12.79 19.45 11.88
C VAL A 448 13.55 19.64 10.59
N CYS A 449 13.04 19.08 9.52
CA CYS A 449 13.66 19.19 8.19
C CYS A 449 12.64 19.69 7.16
N VAL A 450 13.16 20.36 6.12
CA VAL A 450 12.36 20.86 5.01
C VAL A 450 13.08 20.61 3.68
N ALA A 451 12.31 20.13 2.70
CA ALA A 451 12.70 20.13 1.29
C ALA A 451 12.02 21.31 0.59
N TYR A 452 12.72 21.96 -0.33
CA TYR A 452 12.19 23.11 -1.05
C TYR A 452 12.97 23.39 -2.34
N MET A 453 12.34 24.14 -3.23
CA MET A 453 13.01 24.71 -4.41
C MET A 453 13.60 26.08 -4.06
N ASP A 454 14.89 26.28 -4.30
CA ASP A 454 15.53 27.59 -4.32
C ASP A 454 15.17 28.31 -5.63
N ALA A 455 14.22 29.23 -5.57
CA ALA A 455 13.72 29.91 -6.77
C ALA A 455 14.76 30.82 -7.44
N ALA A 456 15.78 31.27 -6.71
CA ALA A 456 16.84 32.13 -7.27
C ALA A 456 17.81 31.35 -8.18
N ASN A 457 18.09 30.09 -7.82
CA ASN A 457 19.02 29.23 -8.56
C ASN A 457 18.32 28.11 -9.33
N ALA A 458 17.03 27.87 -9.06
CA ALA A 458 16.24 26.77 -9.57
C ALA A 458 16.82 25.39 -9.18
N ASP A 459 17.27 25.27 -7.93
CA ASP A 459 17.88 24.08 -7.37
C ASP A 459 16.95 23.43 -6.31
N LEU A 460 16.95 22.09 -6.22
CA LEU A 460 16.36 21.39 -5.09
C LEU A 460 17.28 21.50 -3.87
N LYS A 461 16.74 21.92 -2.75
CA LYS A 461 17.44 22.04 -1.48
C LYS A 461 16.76 21.28 -0.34
N TYR A 462 17.58 21.00 0.68
CA TYR A 462 17.19 20.38 1.93
C TYR A 462 17.81 21.13 3.10
N ALA A 463 17.08 21.34 4.17
CA ALA A 463 17.60 21.99 5.36
C ALA A 463 17.03 21.35 6.63
N CYS A 464 17.86 21.21 7.68
CA CYS A 464 17.43 20.70 8.98
C CYS A 464 17.85 21.62 10.12
N ASN A 465 17.05 21.56 11.20
CA ASN A 465 17.28 22.30 12.44
C ASN A 465 17.05 21.40 13.65
N THR A 466 17.99 21.35 14.57
CA THR A 466 17.92 20.52 15.79
C THR A 466 17.12 21.19 16.93
N GLY A 467 15.93 21.75 16.64
CA GLY A 467 14.99 22.25 17.65
C GLY A 467 15.31 23.61 18.26
N SER A 468 16.18 24.41 17.62
CA SER A 468 16.40 25.81 17.99
C SER A 468 15.78 26.75 16.96
N CYS A 469 15.31 27.92 17.40
CA CYS A 469 14.74 28.95 16.52
C CYS A 469 15.71 29.50 15.45
N SER A 470 16.89 28.96 15.31
CA SER A 470 17.90 29.42 14.35
C SER A 470 18.99 28.37 14.15
N GLY A 471 19.66 28.41 13.04
CA GLY A 471 20.83 27.54 12.77
C GLY A 471 20.48 26.37 11.86
N TRP A 472 19.72 26.65 10.83
CA TRP A 472 19.44 25.69 9.77
C TRP A 472 20.73 25.28 9.06
N ALA A 473 20.89 23.99 8.82
CA ALA A 473 21.95 23.43 7.99
C ALA A 473 21.34 23.12 6.62
N THR A 474 21.69 23.93 5.63
CA THR A 474 21.18 23.81 4.26
C THR A 474 22.15 23.05 3.37
N GLU A 475 21.58 22.20 2.50
CA GLU A 475 22.30 21.41 1.50
C GLU A 475 21.61 21.58 0.14
N THR A 476 22.43 21.62 -0.93
CA THR A 476 21.89 21.50 -2.29
C THR A 476 21.83 20.04 -2.64
N VAL A 477 20.65 19.58 -3.04
CA VAL A 477 20.35 18.19 -3.37
C VAL A 477 20.56 17.93 -4.85
N ASP A 478 19.89 18.71 -5.70
CA ASP A 478 20.05 18.66 -7.15
C ASP A 478 20.13 20.08 -7.73
N ALA A 479 21.17 20.34 -8.52
CA ALA A 479 21.45 21.61 -9.20
C ALA A 479 21.61 21.41 -10.72
N THR A 480 21.08 20.34 -11.28
CA THR A 480 21.27 19.96 -12.68
C THR A 480 20.22 20.55 -13.62
N GLY A 481 19.81 21.78 -13.40
CA GLY A 481 18.81 22.48 -14.22
C GLY A 481 17.78 23.19 -13.37
N SER A 482 16.51 23.17 -13.78
CA SER A 482 15.38 23.65 -12.97
C SER A 482 14.77 22.44 -12.25
N THR A 483 15.12 22.27 -10.97
CA THR A 483 14.75 21.10 -10.16
C THR A 483 14.09 21.51 -8.86
N GLY A 484 13.28 20.61 -8.26
CA GLY A 484 12.66 20.82 -6.96
C GLY A 484 11.27 21.43 -6.96
N LEU A 485 10.61 21.54 -8.12
CA LEU A 485 9.20 21.89 -8.13
C LEU A 485 8.37 20.75 -7.51
N TYR A 486 7.34 21.12 -6.75
CA TYR A 486 6.44 20.17 -6.06
C TYR A 486 7.19 19.22 -5.11
N ALA A 487 8.29 19.69 -4.47
CA ALA A 487 9.10 18.86 -3.59
C ALA A 487 8.28 18.26 -2.44
N GLN A 488 8.39 16.95 -2.24
CA GLN A 488 7.79 16.20 -1.12
C GLN A 488 8.87 15.44 -0.36
N LEU A 489 8.91 15.62 0.96
CA LEU A 489 9.87 15.01 1.87
C LEU A 489 9.24 13.89 2.67
N ALA A 490 9.87 12.75 2.74
CA ALA A 490 9.54 11.69 3.67
C ALA A 490 10.82 11.08 4.28
N PHE A 491 10.65 10.33 5.38
CA PHE A 491 11.73 9.60 6.02
C PHE A 491 11.41 8.11 6.05
N ASN A 492 12.41 7.29 5.78
CA ASN A 492 12.29 5.85 5.99
C ASN A 492 12.43 5.49 7.50
N SER A 493 12.35 4.21 7.84
CA SER A 493 12.48 3.70 9.21
C SER A 493 13.83 3.99 9.88
N ALA A 494 14.86 4.37 9.10
CA ALA A 494 16.19 4.76 9.58
C ALA A 494 16.37 6.28 9.70
N ASP A 495 15.31 7.09 9.56
CA ASP A 495 15.36 8.57 9.46
C ASP A 495 16.19 9.09 8.27
N GLU A 496 16.36 8.30 7.22
CA GLU A 496 17.01 8.73 5.99
C GLU A 496 16.01 9.51 5.12
N PRO A 497 16.39 10.69 4.60
CA PRO A 497 15.48 11.52 3.83
C PRO A 497 15.36 11.05 2.38
N TYR A 498 14.13 10.99 1.91
CA TYR A 498 13.74 10.88 0.52
C TYR A 498 12.99 12.14 0.10
N ILE A 499 13.25 12.63 -1.12
CA ILE A 499 12.58 13.81 -1.66
C ILE A 499 12.13 13.49 -3.07
N ALA A 500 10.82 13.42 -3.28
CA ALA A 500 10.23 13.38 -4.62
C ALA A 500 10.11 14.81 -5.18
N TYR A 501 10.38 15.00 -6.47
CA TYR A 501 10.32 16.31 -7.10
C TYR A 501 10.23 16.25 -8.62
N TYR A 502 9.65 17.27 -9.22
CA TYR A 502 9.64 17.45 -10.65
C TYR A 502 10.91 18.17 -11.14
N ASP A 503 11.58 17.58 -12.12
CA ASP A 503 12.69 18.16 -12.87
C ASP A 503 12.13 18.80 -14.16
N GLU A 504 11.86 20.12 -14.10
CA GLU A 504 11.30 20.90 -15.22
C GLU A 504 12.21 20.91 -16.46
N SER A 505 13.55 20.82 -16.24
CA SER A 505 14.49 20.84 -17.35
C SER A 505 14.41 19.61 -18.25
N ASN A 506 14.06 18.48 -17.68
CA ASN A 506 13.95 17.20 -18.36
C ASN A 506 12.50 16.73 -18.50
N ALA A 507 11.53 17.39 -17.85
CA ALA A 507 10.11 17.06 -17.80
C ALA A 507 9.85 15.67 -17.20
N VAL A 508 10.52 15.33 -16.09
CA VAL A 508 10.49 13.99 -15.49
C VAL A 508 10.27 14.05 -13.98
N LEU A 509 9.67 12.98 -13.43
CA LEU A 509 9.62 12.74 -11.99
C LEU A 509 10.94 12.15 -11.50
N LYS A 510 11.47 12.69 -10.39
CA LYS A 510 12.68 12.20 -9.76
C LYS A 510 12.51 12.03 -8.25
N VAL A 511 13.31 11.13 -7.68
CA VAL A 511 13.51 10.97 -6.24
C VAL A 511 14.97 11.18 -5.90
N ALA A 512 15.23 11.92 -4.84
CA ALA A 512 16.56 12.05 -4.22
C ALA A 512 16.57 11.34 -2.87
N HIS A 513 17.66 10.64 -2.56
CA HIS A 513 17.87 9.92 -1.31
C HIS A 513 19.25 10.23 -0.72
N ASN A 514 19.35 10.27 0.61
CA ASN A 514 20.62 10.43 1.32
C ASN A 514 20.77 9.38 2.43
N ASP A 515 21.58 8.38 2.18
CA ASP A 515 21.92 7.28 3.11
C ASP A 515 23.02 7.67 4.13
N GLY A 516 23.32 8.97 4.27
CA GLY A 516 24.41 9.49 5.10
C GLY A 516 25.78 9.56 4.40
N SER A 517 25.91 9.07 3.18
CA SER A 517 27.12 9.21 2.34
C SER A 517 27.05 10.40 1.38
N GLY A 518 25.86 10.99 1.20
CA GLY A 518 25.53 12.08 0.30
C GLY A 518 24.26 11.83 -0.47
N TRP A 519 23.83 12.82 -1.25
CA TRP A 519 22.61 12.71 -2.05
C TRP A 519 22.86 11.93 -3.35
N SER A 520 21.95 11.01 -3.64
CA SER A 520 21.80 10.31 -4.93
C SER A 520 20.44 10.65 -5.51
N THR A 521 20.33 10.77 -6.84
CA THR A 521 19.09 11.10 -7.53
C THR A 521 18.74 10.02 -8.54
N PHE A 522 17.47 9.65 -8.62
CA PHE A 522 16.96 8.61 -9.50
C PHE A 522 15.79 9.18 -10.30
N THR A 523 15.67 8.80 -11.57
CA THR A 523 14.46 9.03 -12.36
C THR A 523 13.45 7.97 -12.00
N VAL A 524 12.22 8.39 -11.71
CA VAL A 524 11.09 7.52 -11.41
C VAL A 524 10.31 7.24 -12.69
N ASP A 525 9.98 8.28 -13.43
CA ASP A 525 9.20 8.19 -14.67
C ASP A 525 9.71 9.24 -15.65
N ASP A 526 10.00 8.84 -16.87
CA ASP A 526 10.41 9.69 -18.00
C ASP A 526 9.56 9.46 -19.26
N SER A 527 8.40 8.82 -19.10
CA SER A 527 7.53 8.43 -20.20
C SER A 527 6.88 9.60 -20.95
N ALA A 528 6.72 10.75 -20.24
CA ALA A 528 6.05 11.96 -20.76
C ALA A 528 6.48 13.19 -19.93
N ASP A 529 5.73 14.31 -19.99
CA ASP A 529 5.86 15.44 -19.04
C ASP A 529 5.17 15.07 -17.71
N VAL A 530 5.89 14.39 -16.82
CA VAL A 530 5.37 13.71 -15.63
C VAL A 530 6.03 14.20 -14.34
N GLY A 531 5.30 14.06 -13.22
CA GLY A 531 5.78 14.43 -11.89
C GLY A 531 5.26 15.78 -11.40
N HIS A 532 4.32 16.38 -12.10
CA HIS A 532 3.63 17.55 -11.60
C HIS A 532 2.77 17.18 -10.38
N TYR A 533 2.74 18.07 -9.38
CA TYR A 533 1.91 17.91 -8.17
C TYR A 533 2.12 16.57 -7.45
N VAL A 534 3.38 16.08 -7.47
CA VAL A 534 3.72 14.82 -6.81
C VAL A 534 3.41 14.90 -5.32
N ASP A 535 2.87 13.82 -4.79
CA ASP A 535 2.80 13.53 -3.36
C ASP A 535 3.44 12.17 -3.04
N MET A 536 3.96 12.02 -1.81
CA MET A 536 4.81 10.88 -1.44
C MET A 536 4.55 10.41 -0.01
N THR A 537 4.44 9.10 0.15
CA THR A 537 4.50 8.43 1.45
C THR A 537 5.51 7.28 1.42
N ILE A 538 6.02 6.89 2.59
CA ILE A 538 6.86 5.70 2.77
C ILE A 538 6.17 4.81 3.78
N ASP A 539 5.95 3.55 3.44
CA ASP A 539 5.27 2.60 4.31
C ASP A 539 6.20 1.98 5.37
N ASP A 540 5.65 1.15 6.27
CA ASP A 540 6.41 0.48 7.35
C ASP A 540 7.44 -0.55 6.84
N ASN A 541 7.44 -0.89 5.55
CA ASN A 541 8.42 -1.77 4.89
C ASN A 541 9.48 -0.97 4.12
N ASP A 542 9.50 0.36 4.30
CA ASP A 542 10.35 1.30 3.57
C ASP A 542 10.08 1.38 2.06
N MET A 543 8.88 0.95 1.61
CA MET A 543 8.44 1.14 0.24
C MET A 543 7.97 2.59 0.03
N ILE A 544 8.42 3.20 -1.05
CA ILE A 544 8.07 4.55 -1.46
C ILE A 544 6.85 4.48 -2.37
N HIS A 545 5.82 5.23 -2.06
CA HIS A 545 4.60 5.35 -2.86
C HIS A 545 4.45 6.78 -3.32
N LEU A 546 4.25 6.98 -4.62
CA LEU A 546 4.15 8.28 -5.27
C LEU A 546 2.84 8.39 -6.05
N SER A 547 2.15 9.51 -5.92
CA SER A 547 1.08 9.91 -6.84
C SER A 547 1.47 11.18 -7.56
N TYR A 548 1.20 11.29 -8.86
CA TYR A 548 1.61 12.43 -9.65
C TYR A 548 0.76 12.61 -10.91
N TYR A 549 0.85 13.77 -11.50
CA TYR A 549 0.13 14.14 -12.70
C TYR A 549 1.03 14.06 -13.94
N ASP A 550 0.48 13.47 -14.99
CA ASP A 550 1.02 13.46 -16.35
C ASP A 550 0.37 14.60 -17.15
N ALA A 551 1.15 15.65 -17.42
CA ALA A 551 0.66 16.86 -18.06
C ALA A 551 0.42 16.69 -19.57
N ASP A 552 1.07 15.75 -20.23
CA ASP A 552 0.86 15.46 -21.65
C ASP A 552 -0.41 14.66 -21.91
N ASN A 553 -0.79 13.79 -20.97
CA ASN A 553 -1.93 12.89 -21.09
C ASN A 553 -3.13 13.29 -20.19
N GLU A 554 -2.98 14.35 -19.37
CA GLU A 554 -4.01 14.84 -18.44
C GLU A 554 -4.51 13.73 -17.51
N SER A 555 -3.59 12.89 -16.97
CA SER A 555 -3.93 11.68 -16.25
C SER A 555 -3.21 11.56 -14.89
N LEU A 556 -3.83 10.81 -13.99
CA LEU A 556 -3.23 10.42 -12.70
C LEU A 556 -2.33 9.21 -12.91
N LYS A 557 -1.12 9.30 -12.38
CA LYS A 557 -0.15 8.20 -12.34
C LYS A 557 0.26 7.88 -10.89
N TYR A 558 0.74 6.66 -10.71
CA TYR A 558 1.27 6.15 -9.46
C TYR A 558 2.61 5.47 -9.74
N ALA A 559 3.53 5.56 -8.77
CA ALA A 559 4.74 4.77 -8.77
C ALA A 559 5.03 4.19 -7.39
N VAL A 560 5.68 3.04 -7.36
CA VAL A 560 6.13 2.37 -6.15
C VAL A 560 7.57 1.88 -6.34
N GLY A 561 8.38 1.92 -5.26
CA GLY A 561 9.78 1.50 -5.33
C GLY A 561 10.52 1.61 -4.00
N GLN A 562 11.85 1.41 -4.03
CA GLN A 562 12.72 1.44 -2.84
C GLN A 562 13.91 2.38 -2.99
#